data_1ab8b73e4b050755b392e30e2ec8fc81
#
_entry.id   1ab8b73e4b050755b392e30e2ec8fc81
#
_cell.length_a   1.000
_cell.length_b   1.000
_cell.length_c   1.000
_cell.angle_alpha   90.00
_cell.angle_beta   90.00
_cell.angle_gamma   90.00
#
_symmetry.space_group_name_H-M   'P 1'
#
loop_
_entity.id
_entity.type
_entity.pdbx_description
1 polymer ?
#
loop_
_entity_poly.entity_id
_entity_poly.type
_entity_poly.pdbx_seq_one_letter_code
_entity_poly.pdbx_strand_id
1 'polypeptide(L)'
;MRPTVRIRRRRVLALVAALAVAGTTAGCAAGGPVPAPASGSASAAPDALSGALVVQAAASLTGSMDDVARAFEAAHPGVTVTVSYGGSSTLAQQIMQGAPADVFASASDATMQTVVDAGETAADPRVFARNSLEIAVPPGDPGRVTGLADFADPDRTFALCAPEVPCGAAAATAFRQAGVTPRPDSLEQDVRAALTRVELGEVDAAVVYATDVRAAGDRVQGVPLPDGQDVTTDCVVAPLAGSAAPEAAAAFAGFAAGDAARVVFEAAGFRAP
;
A
#
# COMPACT_ATOMS: atom_id res chain seq x y z
N MET A 1 -9.40 3.47 46.89
CA MET A 1 -10.65 4.15 46.55
C MET A 1 -10.74 4.23 45.02
N ARG A 2 -11.62 3.42 44.42
CA ARG A 2 -11.89 3.42 42.97
C ARG A 2 -13.30 3.97 42.74
N PRO A 3 -13.55 4.93 41.86
CA PRO A 3 -14.90 5.35 41.52
C PRO A 3 -15.49 4.44 40.42
N THR A 4 -16.65 3.85 40.74
CA THR A 4 -17.49 3.09 39.83
C THR A 4 -18.39 4.05 39.05
N VAL A 5 -18.26 4.08 37.72
CA VAL A 5 -19.15 4.82 36.81
C VAL A 5 -20.32 3.92 36.42
N ARG A 6 -21.54 4.31 36.84
CA ARG A 6 -22.79 3.66 36.45
C ARG A 6 -23.30 4.25 35.11
N ILE A 7 -23.39 3.41 34.11
CA ILE A 7 -24.03 3.75 32.82
C ILE A 7 -25.55 3.54 32.92
N ARG A 8 -26.32 4.63 32.80
CA ARG A 8 -27.78 4.60 32.71
C ARG A 8 -28.21 4.25 31.27
N ARG A 9 -28.84 3.09 31.12
CA ARG A 9 -29.57 2.71 29.90
C ARG A 9 -30.87 3.49 29.81
N ARG A 10 -31.04 4.35 28.79
CA ARG A 10 -32.33 4.94 28.39
C ARG A 10 -33.01 4.02 27.38
N ARG A 11 -34.16 3.48 27.73
CA ARG A 11 -35.08 2.77 26.87
C ARG A 11 -35.89 3.84 26.11
N VAL A 12 -35.89 3.79 24.77
CA VAL A 12 -36.81 4.55 23.93
C VAL A 12 -37.90 3.59 23.42
N LEU A 13 -39.12 3.86 23.81
CA LEU A 13 -40.34 3.17 23.32
C LEU A 13 -40.66 3.69 21.91
N ALA A 14 -40.88 2.78 20.97
CA ALA A 14 -41.40 3.08 19.65
C ALA A 14 -42.94 2.88 19.68
N LEU A 15 -43.68 3.93 19.27
CA LEU A 15 -45.12 3.91 19.09
C LEU A 15 -45.41 3.50 17.63
N VAL A 16 -46.22 2.45 17.47
CA VAL A 16 -46.77 2.02 16.17
C VAL A 16 -48.14 2.64 16.01
N ALA A 17 -48.38 3.39 14.95
CA ALA A 17 -49.69 3.84 14.52
C ALA A 17 -50.08 3.16 13.18
N ALA A 18 -51.07 2.31 13.25
CA ALA A 18 -51.73 1.69 12.09
C ALA A 18 -52.86 2.58 11.59
N LEU A 19 -52.92 2.87 10.29
CA LEU A 19 -54.11 3.44 9.62
C LEU A 19 -54.48 2.51 8.46
N ALA A 20 -55.66 1.89 8.60
CA ALA A 20 -56.35 1.15 7.55
C ALA A 20 -57.34 2.10 6.86
N VAL A 21 -57.30 2.16 5.52
CA VAL A 21 -58.37 2.75 4.71
C VAL A 21 -58.78 1.75 3.64
N ALA A 22 -60.01 1.26 3.75
CA ALA A 22 -60.69 0.47 2.75
C ALA A 22 -61.46 1.42 1.78
N GLY A 23 -61.30 1.19 0.50
CA GLY A 23 -62.07 1.87 -0.53
C GLY A 23 -62.35 0.93 -1.71
N THR A 24 -63.58 0.39 -1.76
CA THR A 24 -64.10 -0.40 -2.87
C THR A 24 -64.78 0.52 -3.90
N THR A 25 -64.41 0.40 -5.18
CA THR A 25 -65.27 0.75 -6.31
C THR A 25 -65.13 -0.25 -7.45
N ALA A 26 -66.21 -0.93 -7.76
CA ALA A 26 -66.35 -1.78 -8.92
C ALA A 26 -66.61 -0.89 -10.16
N GLY A 27 -65.98 -1.17 -11.28
CA GLY A 27 -66.21 -0.60 -12.59
C GLY A 27 -65.89 -1.62 -13.66
N CYS A 28 -66.91 -2.24 -14.25
CA CYS A 28 -66.86 -3.05 -15.46
C CYS A 28 -66.72 -2.15 -16.69
N ALA A 29 -65.74 -2.34 -17.53
CA ALA A 29 -65.79 -1.92 -18.93
C ALA A 29 -64.96 -2.83 -19.83
N ALA A 30 -65.54 -3.12 -20.97
CA ALA A 30 -65.22 -4.14 -21.96
C ALA A 30 -63.84 -4.13 -22.61
N GLY A 31 -63.44 -5.32 -23.06
CA GLY A 31 -62.28 -5.82 -23.70
C GLY A 31 -61.79 -5.11 -24.96
N GLY A 32 -60.45 -5.15 -25.03
CA GLY A 32 -59.62 -5.08 -26.22
C GLY A 32 -58.34 -5.83 -25.94
N PRO A 33 -57.73 -6.57 -26.88
CA PRO A 33 -56.47 -7.27 -26.64
C PRO A 33 -55.37 -6.24 -26.52
N VAL A 34 -54.85 -6.07 -25.31
CA VAL A 34 -53.63 -5.30 -25.07
C VAL A 34 -52.47 -6.12 -25.54
N PRO A 35 -51.59 -5.60 -26.46
CA PRO A 35 -50.37 -6.28 -26.77
C PRO A 35 -49.51 -6.36 -25.51
N ALA A 36 -49.03 -7.56 -25.18
CA ALA A 36 -48.11 -7.82 -24.09
C ALA A 36 -46.87 -6.91 -24.25
N PRO A 37 -46.41 -6.23 -23.19
CA PRO A 37 -45.13 -5.57 -23.26
C PRO A 37 -44.06 -6.62 -23.52
N ALA A 38 -43.33 -6.46 -24.64
CA ALA A 38 -42.13 -7.24 -24.90
C ALA A 38 -41.24 -7.07 -23.68
N SER A 39 -41.03 -8.15 -22.94
CA SER A 39 -40.00 -8.25 -21.93
C SER A 39 -38.65 -8.09 -22.67
N GLY A 40 -38.23 -6.87 -22.86
CA GLY A 40 -36.84 -6.56 -23.20
C GLY A 40 -36.01 -7.10 -22.05
N SER A 41 -35.32 -8.22 -22.30
CA SER A 41 -34.19 -8.61 -21.48
C SER A 41 -33.23 -7.43 -21.56
N ALA A 42 -33.28 -6.56 -20.55
CA ALA A 42 -32.17 -5.67 -20.29
C ALA A 42 -30.97 -6.59 -20.08
N SER A 43 -30.09 -6.63 -21.08
CA SER A 43 -28.74 -7.17 -20.91
C SER A 43 -28.17 -6.38 -19.74
N ALA A 44 -28.07 -7.01 -18.57
CA ALA A 44 -27.40 -6.42 -17.44
C ALA A 44 -25.99 -6.06 -17.94
N ALA A 45 -25.68 -4.77 -17.93
CA ALA A 45 -24.29 -4.37 -18.03
C ALA A 45 -23.52 -5.16 -16.95
N PRO A 46 -22.30 -5.65 -17.24
CA PRO A 46 -21.52 -6.34 -16.21
C PRO A 46 -21.52 -5.45 -14.97
N ASP A 47 -21.88 -6.04 -13.81
CA ASP A 47 -22.01 -5.28 -12.56
C ASP A 47 -20.75 -4.44 -12.38
N ALA A 48 -20.92 -3.12 -12.40
CA ALA A 48 -19.79 -2.20 -12.25
C ALA A 48 -19.19 -2.44 -10.88
N LEU A 49 -17.86 -2.59 -10.81
CA LEU A 49 -17.13 -2.76 -9.55
C LEU A 49 -17.52 -1.65 -8.58
N SER A 50 -17.78 -2.01 -7.33
CA SER A 50 -18.14 -1.06 -6.28
C SER A 50 -17.63 -1.52 -4.92
N GLY A 51 -17.50 -0.59 -4.00
CA GLY A 51 -17.09 -0.85 -2.63
C GLY A 51 -15.91 0.02 -2.16
N ALA A 52 -15.56 -0.13 -0.90
CA ALA A 52 -14.39 0.52 -0.31
C ALA A 52 -13.26 -0.51 -0.20
N LEU A 53 -12.07 -0.14 -0.66
CA LEU A 53 -10.85 -0.94 -0.55
C LEU A 53 -9.89 -0.30 0.44
N VAL A 54 -9.30 -1.13 1.30
CA VAL A 54 -8.17 -0.80 2.14
C VAL A 54 -6.93 -1.47 1.57
N VAL A 55 -5.99 -0.67 1.08
CA VAL A 55 -4.71 -1.14 0.55
C VAL A 55 -3.62 -0.89 1.60
N GLN A 56 -2.95 -1.95 2.04
CA GLN A 56 -1.74 -1.87 2.85
C GLN A 56 -0.54 -1.84 1.92
N ALA A 57 0.22 -0.76 1.90
CA ALA A 57 1.33 -0.56 0.96
C ALA A 57 2.64 -0.23 1.67
N ALA A 58 3.74 -0.73 1.12
CA ALA A 58 5.09 -0.41 1.61
C ALA A 58 5.32 1.11 1.63
N ALA A 59 6.04 1.60 2.63
CA ALA A 59 6.35 3.03 2.80
C ALA A 59 7.04 3.65 1.57
N SER A 60 7.88 2.89 0.86
CA SER A 60 8.53 3.31 -0.40
C SER A 60 7.57 3.55 -1.56
N LEU A 61 6.31 3.09 -1.46
CA LEU A 61 5.26 3.28 -2.47
C LEU A 61 4.44 4.56 -2.24
N THR A 62 4.74 5.32 -1.18
CA THR A 62 4.01 6.55 -0.86
C THR A 62 4.01 7.53 -2.04
N GLY A 63 2.84 8.06 -2.36
CA GLY A 63 2.62 8.94 -3.50
C GLY A 63 2.35 8.17 -4.80
N SER A 64 3.23 7.24 -5.21
CA SER A 64 3.00 6.46 -6.43
C SER A 64 1.78 5.55 -6.32
N MET A 65 1.55 4.91 -5.16
CA MET A 65 0.36 4.09 -4.96
C MET A 65 -0.92 4.95 -4.81
N ASP A 66 -0.81 6.19 -4.29
CA ASP A 66 -1.93 7.14 -4.30
C ASP A 66 -2.34 7.52 -5.74
N ASP A 67 -1.35 7.72 -6.61
CA ASP A 67 -1.60 8.01 -8.04
C ASP A 67 -2.26 6.82 -8.74
N VAL A 68 -1.80 5.59 -8.45
CA VAL A 68 -2.43 4.36 -8.94
C VAL A 68 -3.86 4.21 -8.42
N ALA A 69 -4.09 4.49 -7.13
CA ALA A 69 -5.42 4.45 -6.51
C ALA A 69 -6.37 5.44 -7.20
N ARG A 70 -5.94 6.69 -7.41
CA ARG A 70 -6.74 7.70 -8.14
C ARG A 70 -7.05 7.27 -9.58
N ALA A 71 -6.07 6.68 -10.28
CA ALA A 71 -6.28 6.19 -11.64
C ALA A 71 -7.28 5.02 -11.68
N PHE A 72 -7.23 4.13 -10.68
CA PHE A 72 -8.18 3.03 -10.54
C PHE A 72 -9.59 3.53 -10.23
N GLU A 73 -9.76 4.47 -9.30
CA GLU A 73 -11.05 5.09 -8.97
C GLU A 73 -11.66 5.81 -10.18
N ALA A 74 -10.83 6.49 -10.99
CA ALA A 74 -11.28 7.14 -12.22
C ALA A 74 -11.81 6.13 -13.25
N ALA A 75 -11.21 4.93 -13.33
CA ALA A 75 -11.66 3.84 -14.18
C ALA A 75 -12.86 3.08 -13.59
N HIS A 76 -13.04 3.10 -12.28
CA HIS A 76 -14.09 2.39 -11.53
C HIS A 76 -14.78 3.32 -10.52
N PRO A 77 -15.67 4.24 -10.97
CA PRO A 77 -16.26 5.28 -10.11
C PRO A 77 -17.08 4.77 -8.91
N GLY A 78 -17.44 3.48 -8.91
CA GLY A 78 -18.13 2.83 -7.79
C GLY A 78 -17.20 2.35 -6.67
N VAL A 79 -15.88 2.45 -6.86
CA VAL A 79 -14.87 2.01 -5.88
C VAL A 79 -14.19 3.21 -5.24
N THR A 80 -13.96 3.13 -3.93
CA THR A 80 -13.12 4.08 -3.19
C THR A 80 -11.93 3.34 -2.61
N VAL A 81 -10.72 3.87 -2.77
CA VAL A 81 -9.48 3.25 -2.31
C VAL A 81 -8.85 4.09 -1.20
N THR A 82 -8.60 3.46 -0.06
CA THR A 82 -7.82 4.06 1.03
C THR A 82 -6.48 3.33 1.13
N VAL A 83 -5.38 4.06 1.00
CA VAL A 83 -4.03 3.47 1.13
C VAL A 83 -3.46 3.79 2.50
N SER A 84 -2.94 2.77 3.18
CA SER A 84 -2.21 2.90 4.45
C SER A 84 -0.77 2.46 4.24
N TYR A 85 0.19 3.23 4.73
CA TYR A 85 1.61 3.01 4.51
C TYR A 85 2.35 2.58 5.76
N GLY A 86 3.37 1.73 5.59
CA GLY A 86 4.24 1.28 6.67
C GLY A 86 5.36 0.36 6.18
N GLY A 87 6.20 -0.10 7.10
CA GLY A 87 7.17 -1.15 6.78
C GLY A 87 6.47 -2.43 6.37
N SER A 88 6.84 -3.02 5.22
CA SER A 88 6.15 -4.20 4.69
C SER A 88 6.06 -5.34 5.71
N SER A 89 7.11 -5.56 6.51
CA SER A 89 7.10 -6.61 7.55
C SER A 89 6.10 -6.34 8.66
N THR A 90 5.94 -5.07 9.07
CA THR A 90 4.93 -4.66 10.06
C THR A 90 3.52 -4.84 9.51
N LEU A 91 3.29 -4.42 8.25
CA LEU A 91 2.01 -4.58 7.57
C LEU A 91 1.64 -6.06 7.39
N ALA A 92 2.60 -6.91 6.99
CA ALA A 92 2.41 -8.35 6.90
C ALA A 92 2.00 -8.96 8.24
N GLN A 93 2.65 -8.57 9.33
CA GLN A 93 2.27 -9.02 10.68
C GLN A 93 0.86 -8.56 11.07
N GLN A 94 0.48 -7.33 10.76
CA GLN A 94 -0.87 -6.82 11.01
C GLN A 94 -1.92 -7.60 10.23
N ILE A 95 -1.68 -7.91 8.95
CA ILE A 95 -2.55 -8.73 8.11
C ILE A 95 -2.73 -10.12 8.72
N MET A 96 -1.64 -10.81 9.06
CA MET A 96 -1.69 -12.13 9.70
C MET A 96 -2.35 -12.12 11.10
N GLN A 97 -2.44 -10.95 11.75
CA GLN A 97 -3.18 -10.75 13.00
C GLN A 97 -4.65 -10.35 12.77
N GLY A 98 -5.11 -10.32 11.53
CA GLY A 98 -6.49 -10.03 11.16
C GLY A 98 -6.80 -8.53 11.05
N ALA A 99 -5.81 -7.67 10.82
CA ALA A 99 -6.07 -6.27 10.52
C ALA A 99 -6.88 -6.16 9.21
N PRO A 100 -7.94 -5.34 9.17
CA PRO A 100 -8.75 -5.17 7.97
C PRO A 100 -7.90 -4.64 6.81
N ALA A 101 -7.82 -5.41 5.73
CA ALA A 101 -7.15 -5.05 4.49
C ALA A 101 -7.69 -5.88 3.33
N ASP A 102 -7.73 -5.29 2.14
CA ASP A 102 -8.22 -5.93 0.93
C ASP A 102 -7.08 -6.28 -0.03
N VAL A 103 -6.03 -5.46 -0.05
CA VAL A 103 -4.86 -5.65 -0.91
C VAL A 103 -3.58 -5.36 -0.11
N PHE A 104 -2.55 -6.16 -0.35
CA PHE A 104 -1.22 -5.92 0.17
C PHE A 104 -0.22 -5.66 -0.96
N ALA A 105 0.55 -4.57 -0.86
CA ALA A 105 1.63 -4.20 -1.77
C ALA A 105 2.95 -4.10 -0.99
N SER A 106 3.80 -5.09 -1.14
CA SER A 106 5.08 -5.25 -0.43
C SER A 106 6.25 -4.73 -1.27
N ALA A 107 7.28 -4.20 -0.62
CA ALA A 107 8.57 -3.85 -1.23
C ALA A 107 9.54 -5.04 -1.29
N SER A 108 9.09 -6.26 -1.02
CA SER A 108 9.91 -7.46 -1.04
C SER A 108 9.05 -8.71 -1.28
N ASP A 109 9.52 -9.57 -2.16
CA ASP A 109 8.94 -10.89 -2.41
C ASP A 109 8.97 -11.74 -1.14
N ALA A 110 10.09 -11.77 -0.41
CA ALA A 110 10.21 -12.55 0.82
C ALA A 110 9.17 -12.17 1.88
N THR A 111 8.85 -10.86 2.02
CA THR A 111 7.81 -10.42 2.95
C THR A 111 6.41 -10.81 2.44
N MET A 112 6.15 -10.71 1.14
CA MET A 112 4.89 -11.18 0.55
C MET A 112 4.73 -12.69 0.77
N GLN A 113 5.81 -13.47 0.63
CA GLN A 113 5.78 -14.92 0.81
C GLN A 113 5.32 -15.31 2.23
N THR A 114 5.65 -14.53 3.27
CA THR A 114 5.16 -14.82 4.63
C THR A 114 3.64 -14.73 4.74
N VAL A 115 3.02 -13.81 3.98
CA VAL A 115 1.55 -13.65 3.92
C VAL A 115 0.91 -14.78 3.10
N VAL A 116 1.57 -15.21 2.02
CA VAL A 116 1.17 -16.37 1.22
C VAL A 116 1.21 -17.65 2.06
N ASP A 117 2.31 -17.89 2.77
CA ASP A 117 2.51 -19.08 3.61
C ASP A 117 1.50 -19.15 4.77
N ALA A 118 1.02 -17.99 5.23
CA ALA A 118 -0.06 -17.89 6.21
C ALA A 118 -1.46 -18.13 5.61
N GLY A 119 -1.58 -18.23 4.29
CA GLY A 119 -2.86 -18.43 3.60
C GLY A 119 -3.72 -17.16 3.51
N GLU A 120 -3.12 -15.98 3.69
CA GLU A 120 -3.83 -14.70 3.73
C GLU A 120 -4.01 -14.05 2.35
N THR A 121 -3.49 -14.65 1.26
CA THR A 121 -3.70 -14.14 -0.10
C THR A 121 -4.83 -14.89 -0.81
N ALA A 122 -5.66 -14.16 -1.58
CA ALA A 122 -6.76 -14.72 -2.36
C ALA A 122 -6.31 -15.21 -3.75
N ALA A 123 -5.14 -14.79 -4.21
CA ALA A 123 -4.54 -15.19 -5.49
C ALA A 123 -3.01 -15.08 -5.41
N ASP A 124 -2.34 -15.65 -6.42
CA ASP A 124 -0.89 -15.57 -6.54
C ASP A 124 -0.42 -14.11 -6.63
N PRO A 125 0.63 -13.72 -5.87
CA PRO A 125 1.21 -12.41 -5.93
C PRO A 125 1.77 -12.09 -7.33
N ARG A 126 1.78 -10.79 -7.68
CA ARG A 126 2.34 -10.30 -8.94
C ARG A 126 3.42 -9.27 -8.68
N VAL A 127 4.56 -9.41 -9.32
CA VAL A 127 5.58 -8.35 -9.38
C VAL A 127 5.02 -7.23 -10.26
N PHE A 128 4.99 -6.00 -9.74
CA PHE A 128 4.47 -4.85 -10.47
C PHE A 128 5.52 -3.77 -10.75
N ALA A 129 6.60 -3.74 -9.99
CA ALA A 129 7.71 -2.80 -10.14
C ALA A 129 8.97 -3.35 -9.50
N ARG A 130 10.11 -2.75 -9.84
CA ARG A 130 11.40 -2.98 -9.17
C ARG A 130 11.97 -1.69 -8.64
N ASN A 131 12.70 -1.78 -7.53
CA ASN A 131 13.40 -0.65 -6.94
C ASN A 131 14.87 -0.98 -6.71
N SER A 132 15.73 0.03 -6.65
CA SER A 132 17.15 -0.13 -6.34
C SER A 132 17.54 0.74 -5.15
N LEU A 133 18.62 0.35 -4.46
CA LEU A 133 19.13 1.13 -3.34
C LEU A 133 19.93 2.35 -3.82
N GLU A 134 19.90 3.39 -3.00
CA GLU A 134 20.70 4.59 -3.11
C GLU A 134 21.05 5.09 -1.71
N ILE A 135 22.15 5.82 -1.57
CA ILE A 135 22.48 6.49 -0.32
C ILE A 135 21.86 7.89 -0.37
N ALA A 136 21.05 8.22 0.64
CA ALA A 136 20.57 9.58 0.86
C ALA A 136 21.51 10.31 1.83
N VAL A 137 21.87 11.55 1.49
CA VAL A 137 22.65 12.46 2.34
C VAL A 137 21.92 13.82 2.45
N PRO A 138 22.15 14.61 3.50
CA PRO A 138 21.62 15.97 3.56
C PRO A 138 22.14 16.83 2.40
N PRO A 139 21.42 17.90 2.00
CA PRO A 139 21.85 18.78 0.93
C PRO A 139 23.27 19.33 1.13
N GLY A 140 24.11 19.19 0.09
CA GLY A 140 25.52 19.59 0.15
C GLY A 140 26.45 18.59 0.80
N ASP A 141 25.95 17.43 1.23
CA ASP A 141 26.74 16.31 1.79
C ASP A 141 27.78 16.76 2.82
N PRO A 142 27.40 17.29 3.98
CA PRO A 142 28.34 17.74 5.00
C PRO A 142 29.21 16.60 5.54
N GLY A 143 28.69 15.35 5.53
CA GLY A 143 29.39 14.12 5.93
C GLY A 143 30.39 13.62 4.91
N ARG A 144 30.37 14.13 3.66
CA ARG A 144 31.20 13.69 2.52
C ARG A 144 31.14 12.19 2.31
N VAL A 145 29.92 11.68 2.24
CA VAL A 145 29.67 10.24 2.06
C VAL A 145 29.75 9.89 0.58
N THR A 146 30.65 8.97 0.24
CA THR A 146 30.94 8.61 -1.16
C THR A 146 30.51 7.19 -1.53
N GLY A 147 30.13 6.38 -0.54
CA GLY A 147 29.72 5.01 -0.77
C GLY A 147 29.52 4.22 0.53
N LEU A 148 29.24 2.91 0.37
CA LEU A 148 28.94 2.03 1.50
C LEU A 148 30.11 1.88 2.48
N ALA A 149 31.36 2.06 2.03
CA ALA A 149 32.54 1.97 2.89
C ALA A 149 32.52 2.99 4.04
N ASP A 150 31.93 4.16 3.80
CA ASP A 150 31.83 5.22 4.81
C ASP A 150 30.97 4.82 6.01
N PHE A 151 30.03 3.88 5.83
CA PHE A 151 29.17 3.37 6.91
C PHE A 151 29.90 2.57 8.00
N ALA A 152 31.19 2.31 7.83
CA ALA A 152 32.03 1.72 8.87
C ALA A 152 32.81 2.79 9.67
N ASP A 153 32.77 4.06 9.27
CA ASP A 153 33.45 5.17 9.93
C ASP A 153 32.82 5.50 11.28
N PRO A 154 33.54 5.42 12.40
CA PRO A 154 32.96 5.70 13.72
C PRO A 154 32.73 7.19 14.01
N ASP A 155 33.27 8.08 13.18
CA ASP A 155 33.16 9.53 13.36
C ASP A 155 31.95 10.13 12.59
N ARG A 156 31.16 9.27 11.90
CA ARG A 156 29.96 9.64 11.15
C ARG A 156 28.75 8.93 11.71
N THR A 157 27.57 9.52 11.48
CA THR A 157 26.28 9.01 11.96
C THR A 157 25.43 8.47 10.80
N PHE A 158 24.83 7.31 11.01
CA PHE A 158 24.08 6.62 9.97
C PHE A 158 22.74 6.06 10.46
N ALA A 159 21.72 6.17 9.62
CA ALA A 159 20.46 5.44 9.77
C ALA A 159 20.38 4.31 8.75
N LEU A 160 19.99 3.13 9.20
CA LEU A 160 19.62 2.02 8.34
C LEU A 160 18.24 1.52 8.69
N CYS A 161 17.58 0.83 7.78
CA CYS A 161 16.42 0.04 8.15
C CYS A 161 16.83 -1.18 8.97
N ALA A 162 15.98 -1.62 9.88
CA ALA A 162 16.17 -2.86 10.63
C ALA A 162 16.29 -4.07 9.66
N PRO A 163 17.12 -5.08 9.97
CA PRO A 163 17.40 -6.18 9.05
C PRO A 163 16.18 -7.00 8.62
N GLU A 164 15.12 -7.01 9.44
CA GLU A 164 13.87 -7.74 9.21
C GLU A 164 12.92 -7.03 8.23
N VAL A 165 13.17 -5.77 7.88
CA VAL A 165 12.33 -5.06 6.90
C VAL A 165 13.00 -5.02 5.52
N PRO A 166 12.23 -4.86 4.42
CA PRO A 166 12.75 -4.99 3.05
C PRO A 166 14.00 -4.15 2.76
N CYS A 167 13.98 -2.86 3.12
CA CYS A 167 15.12 -1.95 2.92
C CYS A 167 16.37 -2.39 3.71
N GLY A 168 16.20 -2.91 4.92
CA GLY A 168 17.29 -3.41 5.75
C GLY A 168 17.88 -4.70 5.21
N ALA A 169 17.06 -5.65 4.75
CA ALA A 169 17.51 -6.89 4.11
C ALA A 169 18.29 -6.60 2.81
N ALA A 170 17.80 -5.66 2.01
CA ALA A 170 18.46 -5.20 0.80
C ALA A 170 19.81 -4.52 1.12
N ALA A 171 19.84 -3.60 2.09
CA ALA A 171 21.05 -2.93 2.54
C ALA A 171 22.08 -3.93 3.09
N ALA A 172 21.67 -4.91 3.90
CA ALA A 172 22.54 -5.97 4.40
C ALA A 172 23.16 -6.78 3.25
N THR A 173 22.43 -6.96 2.15
CA THR A 173 22.98 -7.63 0.95
C THR A 173 24.01 -6.74 0.26
N ALA A 174 23.74 -5.44 0.09
CA ALA A 174 24.69 -4.49 -0.50
C ALA A 174 25.98 -4.38 0.32
N PHE A 175 25.87 -4.26 1.64
CA PHE A 175 27.03 -4.23 2.55
C PHE A 175 27.86 -5.52 2.48
N ARG A 176 27.22 -6.68 2.41
CA ARG A 176 27.89 -7.98 2.24
C ARG A 176 28.67 -8.05 0.92
N GLN A 177 28.07 -7.58 -0.19
CA GLN A 177 28.73 -7.51 -1.49
C GLN A 177 29.90 -6.52 -1.49
N ALA A 178 29.78 -5.42 -0.77
CA ALA A 178 30.84 -4.42 -0.59
C ALA A 178 31.96 -4.88 0.38
N GLY A 179 31.76 -5.96 1.14
CA GLY A 179 32.70 -6.39 2.19
C GLY A 179 32.77 -5.44 3.38
N VAL A 180 31.69 -4.67 3.63
CA VAL A 180 31.60 -3.64 4.67
C VAL A 180 30.73 -4.14 5.82
N THR A 181 31.18 -3.90 7.05
CA THR A 181 30.35 -4.07 8.26
C THR A 181 29.89 -2.70 8.73
N PRO A 182 28.62 -2.32 8.48
CA PRO A 182 28.12 -0.99 8.84
C PRO A 182 27.98 -0.83 10.35
N ARG A 183 28.03 0.40 10.82
CA ARG A 183 27.85 0.81 12.23
C ARG A 183 26.74 1.85 12.34
N PRO A 184 25.46 1.45 12.15
CA PRO A 184 24.35 2.39 12.21
C PRO A 184 24.12 2.89 13.65
N ASP A 185 23.79 4.19 13.78
CA ASP A 185 23.38 4.82 15.04
C ASP A 185 21.89 4.55 15.32
N SER A 186 21.10 4.32 14.26
CA SER A 186 19.69 3.93 14.40
C SER A 186 19.27 2.87 13.39
N LEU A 187 18.29 2.06 13.81
CA LEU A 187 17.62 1.05 12.98
C LEU A 187 16.14 1.38 12.89
N GLU A 188 15.69 1.72 11.69
CA GLU A 188 14.33 2.21 11.44
C GLU A 188 13.40 1.09 10.95
N GLN A 189 12.12 1.20 11.28
CA GLN A 189 11.11 0.19 10.96
C GLN A 189 10.61 0.26 9.51
N ASP A 190 10.94 1.33 8.79
CA ASP A 190 10.66 1.49 7.36
C ASP A 190 11.61 2.52 6.73
N VAL A 191 11.62 2.57 5.39
CA VAL A 191 12.54 3.42 4.63
C VAL A 191 12.22 4.91 4.76
N ARG A 192 10.97 5.28 4.98
CA ARG A 192 10.58 6.70 5.16
C ARG A 192 11.10 7.25 6.49
N ALA A 193 11.11 6.41 7.53
CA ALA A 193 11.70 6.76 8.81
C ALA A 193 13.22 6.99 8.66
N ALA A 194 13.94 6.12 7.93
CA ALA A 194 15.36 6.29 7.65
C ALA A 194 15.64 7.56 6.85
N LEU A 195 14.86 7.82 5.78
CA LEU A 195 14.97 9.04 4.98
C LEU A 195 14.73 10.30 5.82
N THR A 196 13.75 10.28 6.71
CA THR A 196 13.40 11.42 7.57
C THR A 196 14.56 11.82 8.47
N ARG A 197 15.38 10.88 8.97
CA ARG A 197 16.61 11.20 9.72
C ARG A 197 17.56 12.06 8.90
N VAL A 198 17.70 11.74 7.62
CA VAL A 198 18.54 12.52 6.68
C VAL A 198 17.93 13.89 6.40
N GLU A 199 16.62 13.95 6.11
CA GLU A 199 15.90 15.22 5.85
C GLU A 199 16.00 16.20 7.01
N LEU A 200 16.03 15.68 8.26
CA LEU A 200 16.17 16.50 9.48
C LEU A 200 17.63 16.81 9.84
N GLY A 201 18.60 16.24 9.11
CA GLY A 201 20.03 16.40 9.42
C GLY A 201 20.45 15.73 10.73
N GLU A 202 19.71 14.71 11.17
CA GLU A 202 20.03 13.93 12.38
C GLU A 202 21.12 12.89 12.15
N VAL A 203 21.36 12.54 10.88
CA VAL A 203 22.42 11.61 10.44
C VAL A 203 23.12 12.12 9.19
N ASP A 204 24.36 11.68 8.97
CA ASP A 204 25.14 12.03 7.79
C ASP A 204 24.65 11.30 6.54
N ALA A 205 24.13 10.07 6.69
CA ALA A 205 23.53 9.34 5.57
C ALA A 205 22.59 8.21 6.03
N ALA A 206 21.78 7.75 5.07
CA ALA A 206 20.99 6.53 5.18
C ALA A 206 21.01 5.76 3.85
N VAL A 207 20.88 4.43 3.91
CA VAL A 207 20.60 3.62 2.73
C VAL A 207 19.09 3.52 2.58
N VAL A 208 18.58 4.03 1.46
CA VAL A 208 17.16 4.09 1.09
C VAL A 208 16.96 3.57 -0.32
N TYR A 209 15.79 3.72 -0.90
CA TYR A 209 15.60 3.43 -2.32
C TYR A 209 15.79 4.70 -3.19
N ALA A 210 16.20 4.52 -4.43
CA ALA A 210 16.34 5.60 -5.41
C ALA A 210 15.04 6.38 -5.61
N THR A 211 13.90 5.71 -5.52
CA THR A 211 12.58 6.36 -5.58
C THR A 211 12.30 7.26 -4.38
N ASP A 212 12.83 6.94 -3.20
CA ASP A 212 12.69 7.78 -2.00
C ASP A 212 13.51 9.06 -2.13
N VAL A 213 14.75 8.96 -2.63
CA VAL A 213 15.60 10.10 -2.95
C VAL A 213 14.93 11.01 -3.97
N ARG A 214 14.41 10.42 -5.07
CA ARG A 214 13.67 11.15 -6.09
C ARG A 214 12.44 11.88 -5.53
N ALA A 215 11.65 11.21 -4.70
CA ALA A 215 10.46 11.79 -4.07
C ALA A 215 10.78 12.88 -3.04
N ALA A 216 11.93 12.80 -2.39
CA ALA A 216 12.42 13.82 -1.47
C ALA A 216 12.83 15.11 -2.19
N GLY A 217 13.28 15.04 -3.45
CA GLY A 217 13.74 16.19 -4.22
C GLY A 217 14.88 16.92 -3.50
N ASP A 218 14.80 18.25 -3.40
CA ASP A 218 15.87 19.06 -2.83
C ASP A 218 16.08 18.90 -1.31
N ARG A 219 15.27 18.06 -0.63
CA ARG A 219 15.43 17.82 0.82
C ARG A 219 16.59 16.89 1.14
N VAL A 220 17.04 16.09 0.17
CA VAL A 220 18.21 15.22 0.26
C VAL A 220 18.97 15.22 -1.06
N GLN A 221 20.20 14.73 -1.01
CA GLN A 221 20.99 14.45 -2.21
C GLN A 221 21.23 12.94 -2.28
N GLY A 222 21.15 12.36 -3.49
CA GLY A 222 21.43 10.96 -3.72
C GLY A 222 22.92 10.71 -4.05
N VAL A 223 23.47 9.65 -3.48
CA VAL A 223 24.78 9.10 -3.85
C VAL A 223 24.53 7.68 -4.37
N PRO A 224 24.69 7.44 -5.67
CA PRO A 224 24.41 6.13 -6.25
C PRO A 224 25.39 5.07 -5.77
N LEU A 225 24.90 3.84 -5.64
CA LEU A 225 25.78 2.70 -5.36
C LEU A 225 26.58 2.33 -6.61
N PRO A 226 27.86 1.95 -6.49
CA PRO A 226 28.67 1.47 -7.60
C PRO A 226 28.10 0.19 -8.22
N ASP A 227 28.45 -0.06 -9.49
CA ASP A 227 28.13 -1.31 -10.17
C ASP A 227 28.59 -2.52 -9.35
N GLY A 228 27.72 -3.53 -9.23
CA GLY A 228 27.96 -4.73 -8.43
C GLY A 228 27.61 -4.61 -6.94
N GLN A 229 27.23 -3.41 -6.48
CA GLN A 229 26.63 -3.18 -5.14
C GLN A 229 25.17 -2.75 -5.25
N ASP A 230 24.67 -2.54 -6.48
CA ASP A 230 23.25 -2.23 -6.73
C ASP A 230 22.40 -3.46 -6.45
N VAL A 231 21.57 -3.38 -5.41
CA VAL A 231 20.61 -4.43 -5.05
C VAL A 231 19.23 -3.99 -5.53
N THR A 232 18.67 -4.78 -6.43
CA THR A 232 17.29 -4.59 -6.92
C THR A 232 16.34 -5.42 -6.06
N THR A 233 15.20 -4.84 -5.70
CA THR A 233 14.11 -5.49 -4.97
C THR A 233 12.85 -5.50 -5.81
N ASP A 234 12.10 -6.60 -5.78
CA ASP A 234 10.80 -6.71 -6.42
C ASP A 234 9.72 -6.11 -5.51
N CYS A 235 8.86 -5.25 -6.08
CA CYS A 235 7.63 -4.80 -5.47
C CYS A 235 6.49 -5.72 -5.92
N VAL A 236 5.77 -6.29 -4.95
CA VAL A 236 4.82 -7.39 -5.18
C VAL A 236 3.45 -7.04 -4.61
N VAL A 237 2.38 -7.31 -5.36
CA VAL A 237 1.00 -7.04 -4.94
C VAL A 237 0.14 -8.31 -4.97
N ALA A 238 -0.73 -8.46 -3.97
CA ALA A 238 -1.73 -9.53 -3.94
C ALA A 238 -3.04 -9.04 -3.33
N PRO A 239 -4.20 -9.54 -3.81
CA PRO A 239 -5.47 -9.41 -3.10
C PRO A 239 -5.47 -10.34 -1.88
N LEU A 240 -6.11 -9.92 -0.78
CA LEU A 240 -6.14 -10.67 0.47
C LEU A 240 -7.40 -11.53 0.59
N ALA A 241 -7.25 -12.70 1.22
CA ALA A 241 -8.33 -13.67 1.40
C ALA A 241 -9.46 -13.15 2.30
N GLY A 242 -9.12 -12.28 3.28
CA GLY A 242 -10.07 -11.65 4.19
C GLY A 242 -10.78 -10.41 3.64
N SER A 243 -10.62 -10.09 2.35
CA SER A 243 -11.23 -8.90 1.74
C SER A 243 -12.75 -8.88 1.84
N ALA A 244 -13.30 -7.72 2.24
CA ALA A 244 -14.73 -7.47 2.22
C ALA A 244 -15.29 -7.19 0.81
N ALA A 245 -14.40 -6.87 -0.16
CA ALA A 245 -14.73 -6.59 -1.56
C ALA A 245 -13.80 -7.36 -2.51
N PRO A 246 -13.88 -8.71 -2.55
CA PRO A 246 -12.87 -9.57 -3.19
C PRO A 246 -12.72 -9.32 -4.70
N GLU A 247 -13.81 -9.00 -5.42
CA GLU A 247 -13.76 -8.69 -6.84
C GLU A 247 -13.04 -7.38 -7.11
N ALA A 248 -13.31 -6.35 -6.32
CA ALA A 248 -12.64 -5.05 -6.43
C ALA A 248 -11.16 -5.16 -6.00
N ALA A 249 -10.84 -5.96 -4.96
CA ALA A 249 -9.48 -6.23 -4.53
C ALA A 249 -8.64 -6.93 -5.61
N ALA A 250 -9.21 -7.96 -6.25
CA ALA A 250 -8.57 -8.67 -7.37
C ALA A 250 -8.37 -7.74 -8.58
N ALA A 251 -9.36 -6.90 -8.90
CA ALA A 251 -9.27 -5.93 -9.97
C ALA A 251 -8.20 -4.87 -9.68
N PHE A 252 -8.13 -4.35 -8.45
CA PHE A 252 -7.11 -3.38 -8.05
C PHE A 252 -5.69 -3.98 -8.14
N ALA A 253 -5.49 -5.20 -7.62
CA ALA A 253 -4.20 -5.88 -7.72
C ALA A 253 -3.80 -6.13 -9.18
N GLY A 254 -4.76 -6.49 -10.03
CA GLY A 254 -4.56 -6.63 -11.48
C GLY A 254 -4.21 -5.30 -12.15
N PHE A 255 -4.87 -4.21 -11.76
CA PHE A 255 -4.62 -2.86 -12.27
C PHE A 255 -3.22 -2.37 -11.86
N ALA A 256 -2.85 -2.54 -10.58
CA ALA A 256 -1.53 -2.17 -10.06
C ALA A 256 -0.38 -2.90 -10.77
N ALA A 257 -0.61 -4.14 -11.24
CA ALA A 257 0.35 -4.91 -12.03
C ALA A 257 0.19 -4.72 -13.56
N GLY A 258 -0.68 -3.82 -14.00
CA GLY A 258 -0.99 -3.57 -15.41
C GLY A 258 -0.25 -2.36 -16.00
N ASP A 259 -0.41 -2.18 -17.32
CA ASP A 259 0.30 -1.14 -18.09
C ASP A 259 -0.01 0.29 -17.61
N ALA A 260 -1.25 0.56 -17.21
CA ALA A 260 -1.65 1.89 -16.75
C ALA A 260 -0.90 2.30 -15.47
N ALA A 261 -0.78 1.39 -14.50
CA ALA A 261 -0.04 1.63 -13.27
C ALA A 261 1.48 1.64 -13.50
N ARG A 262 1.98 0.84 -14.46
CA ARG A 262 3.40 0.82 -14.82
C ARG A 262 3.91 2.21 -15.22
N VAL A 263 3.15 2.96 -16.02
CA VAL A 263 3.51 4.34 -16.39
C VAL A 263 3.66 5.23 -15.16
N VAL A 264 2.79 5.07 -14.17
CA VAL A 264 2.86 5.83 -12.90
C VAL A 264 4.12 5.46 -12.11
N PHE A 265 4.41 4.17 -11.97
CA PHE A 265 5.59 3.71 -11.24
C PHE A 265 6.89 4.12 -11.94
N GLU A 266 7.00 4.00 -13.27
CA GLU A 266 8.16 4.46 -14.04
C GLU A 266 8.38 5.97 -13.89
N ALA A 267 7.30 6.78 -13.91
CA ALA A 267 7.37 8.22 -13.65
C ALA A 267 7.86 8.53 -12.25
N ALA A 268 7.56 7.69 -11.25
CA ALA A 268 8.08 7.80 -9.89
C ALA A 268 9.52 7.29 -9.73
N GLY A 269 10.12 6.69 -10.77
CA GLY A 269 11.51 6.21 -10.76
C GLY A 269 11.67 4.72 -10.51
N PHE A 270 10.58 3.96 -10.38
CA PHE A 270 10.65 2.51 -10.35
C PHE A 270 11.05 1.96 -11.72
N ARG A 271 11.63 0.76 -11.72
CA ARG A 271 11.92 0.00 -12.93
C ARG A 271 10.77 -0.94 -13.25
N ALA A 272 10.58 -1.28 -14.51
CA ALA A 272 9.64 -2.32 -14.95
C ALA A 272 9.98 -3.68 -14.29
N PRO A 273 8.97 -4.56 -14.10
CA PRO A 273 9.13 -5.92 -13.59
C PRO A 273 10.11 -6.78 -14.39
#